data_2fc34aa0bf8432333be327e21d094b33
#
_entry.id   2fc34aa0bf8432333be327e21d094b33
#
_cell.length_a   1.000
_cell.length_b   1.000
_cell.length_c   1.000
_cell.angle_alpha   90.00
_cell.angle_beta   90.00
_cell.angle_gamma   90.00
#
_symmetry.space_group_name_H-M   'P 1'
#
loop_
_entity.id
_entity.type
_entity.pdbx_description
1 polymer ?
#
loop_
_entity_poly.entity_id
_entity_poly.type
_entity_poly.pdbx_seq_one_letter_code
_entity_poly.pdbx_strand_id
1 'polypeptide(L)'
;MEAMHLLSLTEADRTYLARINFLADTFGDEHKELPAGFEEGFDYYLGGWEPSRGGFIAWEGHVPAGGVWLNWGTAQRHGFGHVAEGIPELALAVEPRFRGQGVGTMLIDAATELAREMGAPGISLSVAKDNDRAHRLYLHLGFEPVGERDGHIVLVKRFKAAE
;
A
#
# COMPACT_ATOMS: atom_id res chain seq x y z
N MET A 1 -9.04 -25.91 1.53
CA MET A 1 -8.62 -24.52 1.28
C MET A 1 -7.24 -24.32 1.88
N GLU A 2 -6.29 -23.92 1.06
CA GLU A 2 -4.94 -23.68 1.55
C GLU A 2 -4.91 -22.39 2.38
N ALA A 3 -4.10 -22.37 3.43
CA ALA A 3 -3.95 -21.19 4.28
C ALA A 3 -3.22 -20.09 3.51
N MET A 4 -3.64 -18.86 3.73
CA MET A 4 -2.97 -17.68 3.21
C MET A 4 -1.65 -17.48 3.97
N HIS A 5 -0.57 -17.19 3.26
CA HIS A 5 0.72 -16.89 3.89
C HIS A 5 1.39 -15.69 3.23
N LEU A 6 2.25 -15.01 3.98
CA LEU A 6 2.98 -13.83 3.53
C LEU A 6 4.44 -14.18 3.27
N LEU A 7 4.98 -13.70 2.17
CA LEU A 7 6.40 -13.77 1.88
C LEU A 7 6.92 -12.36 1.63
N SER A 8 8.10 -12.08 2.19
CA SER A 8 8.79 -10.81 1.97
C SER A 8 9.13 -10.62 0.50
N LEU A 9 9.01 -9.39 0.01
CA LEU A 9 9.31 -9.05 -1.36
C LEU A 9 10.80 -9.21 -1.68
N THR A 10 11.06 -9.70 -2.89
CA THR A 10 12.41 -9.81 -3.44
C THR A 10 12.47 -9.06 -4.77
N GLU A 11 13.66 -8.90 -5.33
CA GLU A 11 13.82 -8.25 -6.64
C GLU A 11 13.04 -9.00 -7.74
N ALA A 12 12.88 -10.32 -7.62
CA ALA A 12 12.11 -11.13 -8.56
C ALA A 12 10.61 -10.77 -8.60
N ASP A 13 10.11 -10.09 -7.57
CA ASP A 13 8.69 -9.75 -7.46
C ASP A 13 8.33 -8.41 -8.10
N ARG A 14 9.28 -7.70 -8.67
CA ARG A 14 9.07 -6.36 -9.23
C ARG A 14 7.96 -6.34 -10.28
N THR A 15 7.87 -7.34 -11.12
CA THR A 15 6.80 -7.44 -12.13
C THR A 15 5.43 -7.56 -11.48
N TYR A 16 5.33 -8.32 -10.39
CA TYR A 16 4.07 -8.44 -9.68
C TYR A 16 3.69 -7.12 -9.00
N LEU A 17 4.65 -6.37 -8.48
CA LEU A 17 4.37 -5.05 -7.92
C LEU A 17 3.81 -4.09 -8.97
N ALA A 18 4.24 -4.21 -10.23
CA ALA A 18 3.67 -3.41 -11.32
C ALA A 18 2.17 -3.71 -11.49
N ARG A 19 1.78 -4.97 -11.40
CA ARG A 19 0.36 -5.36 -11.41
C ARG A 19 -0.39 -4.78 -10.22
N ILE A 20 0.18 -4.84 -9.02
CA ILE A 20 -0.45 -4.31 -7.81
C ILE A 20 -0.64 -2.79 -7.92
N ASN A 21 0.35 -2.08 -8.44
CA ASN A 21 0.23 -0.64 -8.66
C ASN A 21 -0.90 -0.31 -9.65
N PHE A 22 -1.02 -1.09 -10.72
CA PHE A 22 -2.11 -0.96 -11.68
C PHE A 22 -3.48 -1.19 -11.01
N LEU A 23 -3.61 -2.26 -10.22
CA LEU A 23 -4.87 -2.57 -9.52
C LEU A 23 -5.23 -1.49 -8.49
N ALA A 24 -4.25 -0.92 -7.80
CA ALA A 24 -4.49 0.17 -6.86
C ALA A 24 -5.07 1.40 -7.58
N ASP A 25 -4.52 1.76 -8.73
CA ASP A 25 -4.95 2.94 -9.49
C ASP A 25 -6.28 2.73 -10.23
N THR A 26 -6.67 1.49 -10.47
CA THR A 26 -7.91 1.15 -11.15
C THR A 26 -8.99 0.60 -10.22
N PHE A 27 -8.75 0.63 -8.91
CA PHE A 27 -9.66 0.09 -7.88
C PHE A 27 -9.97 -1.39 -8.10
N GLY A 28 -9.02 -2.12 -8.69
CA GLY A 28 -9.18 -3.54 -9.00
C GLY A 28 -9.92 -3.83 -10.29
N ASP A 29 -10.28 -2.82 -11.07
CA ASP A 29 -10.93 -3.01 -12.37
C ASP A 29 -9.88 -3.03 -13.48
N GLU A 30 -9.58 -4.22 -13.99
CA GLU A 30 -8.56 -4.44 -15.02
C GLU A 30 -8.92 -3.79 -16.38
N HIS A 31 -10.17 -3.39 -16.55
CA HIS A 31 -10.67 -2.79 -17.79
C HIS A 31 -10.82 -1.28 -17.71
N LYS A 32 -10.54 -0.68 -16.55
CA LYS A 32 -10.63 0.76 -16.36
C LYS A 32 -9.46 1.46 -17.03
N GLU A 33 -9.72 2.64 -17.61
CA GLU A 33 -8.66 3.47 -18.18
C GLU A 33 -7.68 3.91 -17.10
N LEU A 34 -6.40 4.07 -17.48
CA LEU A 34 -5.38 4.55 -16.56
C LEU A 34 -5.67 6.01 -16.18
N PRO A 35 -5.55 6.36 -14.89
CA PRO A 35 -5.76 7.73 -14.46
C PRO A 35 -4.64 8.65 -14.95
N ALA A 36 -4.93 9.96 -15.02
CA ALA A 36 -3.91 10.96 -15.28
C ALA A 36 -2.82 10.86 -14.20
N GLY A 37 -1.56 10.96 -14.61
CA GLY A 37 -0.44 10.87 -13.67
C GLY A 37 0.01 9.44 -13.37
N PHE A 38 -0.56 8.42 -14.05
CA PHE A 38 -0.17 7.03 -13.83
C PHE A 38 1.33 6.79 -14.05
N GLU A 39 1.90 7.35 -15.11
CA GLU A 39 3.33 7.15 -15.43
C GLU A 39 4.24 7.75 -14.34
N GLU A 40 3.93 8.93 -13.84
CA GLU A 40 4.68 9.57 -12.78
C GLU A 40 4.56 8.79 -11.48
N GLY A 41 3.36 8.30 -11.16
CA GLY A 41 3.13 7.44 -10.02
C GLY A 41 3.90 6.14 -10.13
N PHE A 42 3.84 5.49 -11.29
CA PHE A 42 4.59 4.26 -11.53
C PHE A 42 6.09 4.46 -11.31
N ASP A 43 6.64 5.55 -11.84
CA ASP A 43 8.06 5.86 -11.67
C ASP A 43 8.43 6.04 -10.19
N TYR A 44 7.61 6.75 -9.43
CA TYR A 44 7.85 6.93 -8.00
C TYR A 44 7.71 5.61 -7.23
N TYR A 45 6.57 4.93 -7.37
CA TYR A 45 6.25 3.77 -6.53
C TYR A 45 7.04 2.51 -6.90
N LEU A 46 7.40 2.34 -8.15
CA LEU A 46 8.14 1.16 -8.61
C LEU A 46 9.56 1.45 -9.04
N GLY A 47 9.79 2.56 -9.72
CA GLY A 47 11.11 2.88 -10.25
C GLY A 47 12.17 3.02 -9.17
N GLY A 48 11.81 3.60 -8.03
CA GLY A 48 12.71 3.77 -6.89
C GLY A 48 12.63 2.67 -5.84
N TRP A 49 11.79 1.66 -6.04
CA TRP A 49 11.61 0.62 -5.04
C TRP A 49 12.78 -0.37 -5.04
N GLU A 50 13.15 -0.82 -3.85
CA GLU A 50 14.16 -1.85 -3.59
C GLU A 50 13.65 -2.77 -2.47
N PRO A 51 14.08 -4.06 -2.46
CA PRO A 51 13.66 -4.99 -1.39
C PRO A 51 13.94 -4.48 0.02
N SER A 52 15.01 -3.71 0.23
CA SER A 52 15.34 -3.13 1.53
C SER A 52 14.30 -2.13 2.05
N ARG A 53 13.44 -1.60 1.18
CA ARG A 53 12.37 -0.69 1.58
C ARG A 53 11.21 -1.43 2.23
N GLY A 54 11.05 -2.72 1.93
CA GLY A 54 10.12 -3.61 2.60
C GLY A 54 8.79 -3.78 1.90
N GLY A 55 8.19 -4.93 2.14
CA GLY A 55 6.86 -5.28 1.63
C GLY A 55 6.64 -6.78 1.62
N PHE A 56 5.42 -7.16 1.22
CA PHE A 56 4.99 -8.55 1.23
C PHE A 56 4.06 -8.86 0.07
N ILE A 57 4.05 -10.12 -0.35
CA ILE A 57 2.98 -10.69 -1.17
C ILE A 57 2.25 -11.71 -0.31
N ALA A 58 0.90 -11.69 -0.37
CA ALA A 58 0.06 -12.72 0.24
C ALA A 58 -0.18 -13.81 -0.80
N TRP A 59 0.00 -15.06 -0.40
CA TRP A 59 -0.11 -16.23 -1.27
C TRP A 59 -1.14 -17.22 -0.71
N GLU A 60 -2.02 -17.72 -1.58
CA GLU A 60 -2.79 -18.92 -1.30
C GLU A 60 -2.15 -20.06 -2.10
N GLY A 61 -1.35 -20.91 -1.44
CA GLY A 61 -0.52 -21.87 -2.16
C GLY A 61 0.46 -21.18 -3.08
N HIS A 62 0.32 -21.36 -4.38
CA HIS A 62 1.15 -20.73 -5.41
C HIS A 62 0.44 -19.58 -6.14
N VAL A 63 -0.72 -19.16 -5.64
CA VAL A 63 -1.53 -18.09 -6.27
C VAL A 63 -1.36 -16.81 -5.48
N PRO A 64 -0.87 -15.72 -6.11
CA PRO A 64 -0.75 -14.45 -5.40
C PRO A 64 -2.13 -13.82 -5.20
N ALA A 65 -2.39 -13.35 -4.00
CA ALA A 65 -3.68 -12.78 -3.60
C ALA A 65 -3.66 -11.26 -3.48
N GLY A 66 -2.49 -10.69 -3.38
CA GLY A 66 -2.30 -9.25 -3.25
C GLY A 66 -0.90 -8.91 -2.78
N GLY A 67 -0.60 -7.63 -2.69
CA GLY A 67 0.72 -7.17 -2.25
C GLY A 67 0.66 -5.82 -1.58
N VAL A 68 1.68 -5.53 -0.79
CA VAL A 68 1.88 -4.26 -0.09
C VAL A 68 3.37 -3.96 -0.06
N TRP A 69 3.73 -2.69 -0.25
CA TRP A 69 5.12 -2.28 -0.07
C TRP A 69 5.19 -0.88 0.53
N LEU A 70 6.34 -0.56 1.10
CA LEU A 70 6.59 0.71 1.76
C LEU A 70 7.38 1.65 0.85
N ASN A 71 6.96 2.91 0.82
CA ASN A 71 7.59 3.97 0.04
C ASN A 71 8.10 5.05 0.99
N TRP A 72 9.42 5.14 1.09
CA TRP A 72 10.11 6.09 1.97
C TRP A 72 10.39 7.37 1.19
N GLY A 73 9.45 8.32 1.25
CA GLY A 73 9.54 9.57 0.51
C GLY A 73 10.33 10.66 1.23
N THR A 74 10.65 11.72 0.48
CA THR A 74 11.24 12.94 1.00
C THR A 74 10.36 14.12 0.66
N ALA A 75 10.63 15.29 1.23
CA ALA A 75 9.89 16.50 0.87
C ALA A 75 10.01 16.84 -0.62
N GLN A 76 11.13 16.47 -1.26
CA GLN A 76 11.40 16.75 -2.67
C GLN A 76 10.82 15.69 -3.61
N ARG A 77 10.67 14.45 -3.13
CA ARG A 77 10.15 13.35 -3.94
C ARG A 77 9.31 12.41 -3.08
N HIS A 78 8.01 12.41 -3.31
CA HIS A 78 7.07 11.61 -2.52
C HIS A 78 5.82 11.29 -3.33
N GLY A 79 5.04 10.31 -2.85
CA GLY A 79 3.76 9.94 -3.43
C GLY A 79 2.59 10.73 -2.86
N PHE A 80 1.38 10.32 -3.25
CA PHE A 80 0.14 10.99 -2.83
C PHE A 80 -0.12 10.92 -1.33
N GLY A 81 0.29 9.84 -0.69
CA GLY A 81 0.02 9.60 0.73
C GLY A 81 1.14 10.03 1.66
N HIS A 82 2.13 10.73 1.16
CA HIS A 82 3.26 11.18 1.97
C HIS A 82 2.83 12.18 3.04
N VAL A 83 3.28 11.98 4.27
CA VAL A 83 2.99 12.87 5.41
C VAL A 83 4.27 13.54 5.90
N ALA A 84 5.33 12.76 6.12
CA ALA A 84 6.61 13.28 6.61
C ALA A 84 7.72 12.27 6.34
N GLU A 85 8.96 12.76 6.28
CA GLU A 85 10.12 11.86 6.21
C GLU A 85 10.15 10.96 7.44
N GLY A 86 10.51 9.69 7.25
CA GLY A 86 10.53 8.71 8.33
C GLY A 86 9.19 8.01 8.57
N ILE A 87 8.10 8.48 7.97
CA ILE A 87 6.80 7.81 7.99
C ILE A 87 6.58 7.26 6.58
N PRO A 88 6.73 5.93 6.35
CA PRO A 88 6.57 5.39 5.01
C PRO A 88 5.10 5.41 4.57
N GLU A 89 4.90 5.62 3.28
CA GLU A 89 3.59 5.48 2.66
C GLU A 89 3.45 4.04 2.15
N LEU A 90 2.37 3.35 2.52
CA LEU A 90 2.10 2.04 1.96
C LEU A 90 1.38 2.13 0.62
N ALA A 91 1.72 1.25 -0.30
CA ALA A 91 0.97 1.00 -1.51
C ALA A 91 0.45 -0.43 -1.44
N LEU A 92 -0.79 -0.65 -1.83
CA LEU A 92 -1.51 -1.89 -1.57
C LEU A 92 -2.57 -2.14 -2.63
N ALA A 93 -2.70 -3.39 -3.04
CA ALA A 93 -3.91 -3.86 -3.70
C ALA A 93 -4.11 -5.35 -3.45
N VAL A 94 -5.36 -5.78 -3.54
CA VAL A 94 -5.78 -7.19 -3.42
C VAL A 94 -6.31 -7.61 -4.78
N GLU A 95 -5.95 -8.82 -5.22
CA GLU A 95 -6.48 -9.39 -6.45
C GLU A 95 -8.02 -9.48 -6.36
N PRO A 96 -8.76 -9.12 -7.43
CA PRO A 96 -10.23 -9.08 -7.37
C PRO A 96 -10.88 -10.37 -6.88
N ARG A 97 -10.33 -11.53 -7.25
CA ARG A 97 -10.87 -12.83 -6.83
C ARG A 97 -10.73 -13.11 -5.33
N PHE A 98 -9.89 -12.36 -4.63
CA PHE A 98 -9.66 -12.53 -3.19
C PHE A 98 -10.28 -11.44 -2.34
N ARG A 99 -11.08 -10.55 -2.92
CA ARG A 99 -11.76 -9.50 -2.16
C ARG A 99 -12.71 -10.08 -1.12
N GLY A 100 -12.85 -9.35 0.00
CA GLY A 100 -13.77 -9.74 1.06
C GLY A 100 -13.29 -10.90 1.92
N GLN A 101 -12.03 -11.32 1.78
CA GLN A 101 -11.46 -12.45 2.53
C GLN A 101 -10.43 -12.02 3.58
N GLY A 102 -10.32 -10.71 3.85
CA GLY A 102 -9.40 -10.19 4.86
C GLY A 102 -7.95 -10.06 4.41
N VAL A 103 -7.66 -10.22 3.13
CA VAL A 103 -6.29 -10.14 2.60
C VAL A 103 -5.72 -8.73 2.77
N GLY A 104 -6.51 -7.70 2.48
CA GLY A 104 -6.08 -6.31 2.64
C GLY A 104 -5.71 -6.00 4.08
N THR A 105 -6.53 -6.41 5.04
CA THR A 105 -6.24 -6.22 6.47
C THR A 105 -4.95 -6.94 6.86
N MET A 106 -4.76 -8.18 6.41
CA MET A 106 -3.55 -8.94 6.70
C MET A 106 -2.30 -8.24 6.16
N LEU A 107 -2.37 -7.73 4.93
CA LEU A 107 -1.25 -7.01 4.31
C LEU A 107 -0.95 -5.69 5.05
N ILE A 108 -1.99 -4.93 5.42
CA ILE A 108 -1.81 -3.67 6.15
C ILE A 108 -1.20 -3.93 7.53
N ASP A 109 -1.67 -4.94 8.24
CA ASP A 109 -1.12 -5.29 9.56
C ASP A 109 0.34 -5.70 9.46
N ALA A 110 0.70 -6.48 8.44
CA ALA A 110 2.09 -6.89 8.23
C ALA A 110 2.99 -5.68 7.89
N ALA A 111 2.52 -4.79 7.01
CA ALA A 111 3.26 -3.58 6.65
C ALA A 111 3.41 -2.64 7.84
N THR A 112 2.38 -2.53 8.68
CA THR A 112 2.40 -1.72 9.90
C THR A 112 3.47 -2.24 10.86
N GLU A 113 3.51 -3.54 11.08
CA GLU A 113 4.49 -4.16 11.96
C GLU A 113 5.91 -4.01 11.42
N LEU A 114 6.09 -4.18 10.11
CA LEU A 114 7.38 -3.98 9.46
C LEU A 114 7.87 -2.53 9.62
N ALA A 115 7.00 -1.55 9.39
CA ALA A 115 7.35 -0.14 9.57
C ALA A 115 7.79 0.15 11.02
N ARG A 116 7.07 -0.43 11.98
CA ARG A 116 7.41 -0.30 13.40
C ARG A 116 8.79 -0.90 13.70
N GLU A 117 9.07 -2.08 13.19
CA GLU A 117 10.37 -2.75 13.34
C GLU A 117 11.51 -1.95 12.70
N MET A 118 11.23 -1.22 11.63
CA MET A 118 12.19 -0.35 10.96
C MET A 118 12.37 1.00 11.66
N GLY A 119 11.67 1.23 12.77
CA GLY A 119 11.82 2.44 13.59
C GLY A 119 10.91 3.59 13.20
N ALA A 120 9.94 3.38 12.30
CA ALA A 120 9.01 4.43 11.91
C ALA A 120 8.02 4.74 13.05
N PRO A 121 7.65 6.04 13.23
CA PRO A 121 6.65 6.41 14.24
C PRO A 121 5.22 6.27 13.74
N GLY A 122 5.02 5.89 12.50
CA GLY A 122 3.71 5.72 11.90
C GLY A 122 3.81 5.23 10.47
N ILE A 123 2.66 5.10 9.84
CA ILE A 123 2.54 4.67 8.44
C ILE A 123 1.41 5.48 7.79
N SER A 124 1.55 5.81 6.53
CA SER A 124 0.55 6.60 5.81
C SER A 124 0.09 5.91 4.53
N LEU A 125 -1.00 6.41 3.98
CA LEU A 125 -1.52 6.00 2.68
C LEU A 125 -2.39 7.10 2.09
N SER A 126 -2.73 6.94 0.82
CA SER A 126 -3.75 7.77 0.20
C SER A 126 -4.87 6.89 -0.36
N VAL A 127 -6.06 7.48 -0.45
CA VAL A 127 -7.21 6.83 -1.07
C VAL A 127 -7.92 7.86 -1.95
N ALA A 128 -8.31 7.46 -3.16
CA ALA A 128 -9.08 8.34 -4.03
C ALA A 128 -10.40 8.72 -3.35
N LYS A 129 -10.83 9.99 -3.50
CA LYS A 129 -12.04 10.49 -2.83
C LYS A 129 -13.30 9.70 -3.15
N ASP A 130 -13.37 9.08 -4.31
CA ASP A 130 -14.54 8.30 -4.74
C ASP A 130 -14.42 6.81 -4.39
N ASN A 131 -13.35 6.38 -3.73
CA ASN A 131 -13.19 5.00 -3.28
C ASN A 131 -13.66 4.86 -1.83
N ASP A 132 -14.99 4.94 -1.62
CA ASP A 132 -15.59 4.93 -0.29
C ASP A 132 -15.32 3.64 0.48
N ARG A 133 -15.28 2.51 -0.22
CA ARG A 133 -15.04 1.20 0.41
C ARG A 133 -13.66 1.13 1.07
N ALA A 134 -12.62 1.53 0.35
CA ALA A 134 -11.28 1.55 0.89
C ALA A 134 -11.15 2.57 2.02
N HIS A 135 -11.75 3.75 1.85
CA HIS A 135 -11.74 4.79 2.87
C HIS A 135 -12.32 4.27 4.21
N ARG A 136 -13.49 3.60 4.16
CA ARG A 136 -14.10 3.03 5.36
C ARG A 136 -13.20 1.95 6.01
N LEU A 137 -12.55 1.11 5.20
CA LEU A 137 -11.64 0.09 5.72
C LEU A 137 -10.48 0.74 6.49
N TYR A 138 -9.88 1.77 5.92
CA TYR A 138 -8.73 2.43 6.55
C TYR A 138 -9.12 3.12 7.86
N LEU A 139 -10.28 3.79 7.90
CA LEU A 139 -10.79 4.37 9.15
C LEU A 139 -11.00 3.29 10.22
N HIS A 140 -11.56 2.15 9.82
CA HIS A 140 -11.78 1.02 10.73
C HIS A 140 -10.46 0.47 11.28
N LEU A 141 -9.39 0.49 10.49
CA LEU A 141 -8.07 0.00 10.89
C LEU A 141 -7.27 1.03 11.71
N GLY A 142 -7.85 2.19 12.00
CA GLY A 142 -7.22 3.18 12.87
C GLY A 142 -6.46 4.29 12.16
N PHE A 143 -6.57 4.39 10.84
CA PHE A 143 -6.00 5.51 10.11
C PHE A 143 -6.87 6.75 10.29
N GLU A 144 -6.25 7.92 10.36
CA GLU A 144 -6.93 9.21 10.52
C GLU A 144 -6.65 10.11 9.30
N PRO A 145 -7.69 10.76 8.73
CA PRO A 145 -7.47 11.71 7.64
C PRO A 145 -6.69 12.93 8.15
N VAL A 146 -5.68 13.35 7.39
CA VAL A 146 -4.87 14.52 7.73
C VAL A 146 -4.85 15.59 6.64
N GLY A 147 -5.43 15.31 5.48
CA GLY A 147 -5.50 16.27 4.39
C GLY A 147 -5.89 15.64 3.08
N GLU A 148 -5.75 16.41 2.02
CA GLU A 148 -6.04 16.00 0.65
C GLU A 148 -4.87 16.40 -0.26
N ARG A 149 -4.66 15.61 -1.30
CA ARG A 149 -3.67 15.90 -2.33
C ARG A 149 -4.14 15.31 -3.66
N ASP A 150 -4.31 16.18 -4.66
CA ASP A 150 -4.64 15.77 -6.04
C ASP A 150 -5.81 14.78 -6.15
N GLY A 151 -6.92 15.05 -5.44
CA GLY A 151 -8.11 14.21 -5.48
C GLY A 151 -8.04 12.99 -4.58
N HIS A 152 -7.03 12.89 -3.74
CA HIS A 152 -6.86 11.80 -2.77
C HIS A 152 -6.96 12.32 -1.35
N ILE A 153 -7.54 11.51 -0.48
CA ILE A 153 -7.53 11.74 0.97
C ILE A 153 -6.25 11.09 1.51
N VAL A 154 -5.48 11.85 2.27
CA VAL A 154 -4.26 11.37 2.90
C VAL A 154 -4.58 10.97 4.34
N LEU A 155 -4.22 9.74 4.71
CA LEU A 155 -4.47 9.21 6.05
C LEU A 155 -3.16 8.73 6.67
N VAL A 156 -3.08 8.84 7.99
CA VAL A 156 -1.92 8.39 8.76
C VAL A 156 -2.38 7.57 9.96
N LYS A 157 -1.61 6.53 10.28
CA LYS A 157 -1.75 5.80 11.53
C LYS A 157 -0.45 5.96 12.30
N ARG A 158 -0.50 6.67 13.43
CA ARG A 158 0.66 6.89 14.29
C ARG A 158 0.73 5.77 15.31
N PHE A 159 1.93 5.25 15.54
CA PHE A 159 2.13 4.17 16.50
C PHE A 159 2.20 4.77 17.91
N LYS A 160 1.69 4.01 18.89
CA LYS A 160 1.84 4.42 20.29
C LYS A 160 3.30 4.30 20.68
N ALA A 161 3.76 5.25 21.50
CA ALA A 161 5.10 5.16 22.06
C ALA A 161 5.25 3.85 22.84
N ALA A 162 6.43 3.23 22.74
CA ALA A 162 6.74 2.05 23.53
C ALA A 162 6.74 2.44 25.02
N GLU A 163 5.99 1.68 25.82
CA GLU A 163 5.97 1.84 27.26
C GLU A 163 7.18 1.13 27.90
#